data_3b33ce3263a5939a26fd0453f378cfec
#
_entry.id   3b33ce3263a5939a26fd0453f378cfec
#
_cell.length_a   1.000
_cell.length_b   1.000
_cell.length_c   1.000
_cell.angle_alpha   90.00
_cell.angle_beta   90.00
_cell.angle_gamma   90.00
#
_symmetry.space_group_name_H-M   'P 1'
#
loop_
_entity.id
_entity.type
_entity.pdbx_description
1 polymer ?
#
loop_
_entity_poly.entity_id
_entity_poly.type
_entity_poly.pdbx_seq_one_letter_code
_entity_poly.pdbx_strand_id
1 'polypeptide(L)' 'MANQITPIDAFALPIGRQLIELQHIVYEAGGMPQLRLRIREGKRFTVIDIDPDSAERWGHAMIAWAAAEKA' A
#
# COMPACT_ATOMS: atom_id res chain seq x y z
N MET A 1 4.93 -9.53 -21.88
CA MET A 1 3.56 -9.59 -21.37
C MET A 1 3.48 -8.85 -20.07
N ALA A 2 2.30 -8.34 -19.75
CA ALA A 2 2.16 -7.41 -18.64
C ALA A 2 1.88 -8.11 -17.32
N ASN A 3 2.40 -7.57 -16.24
CA ASN A 3 1.98 -7.94 -14.91
C ASN A 3 0.53 -7.51 -14.71
N GLN A 4 -0.18 -8.20 -13.84
CA GLN A 4 -1.55 -7.81 -13.47
C GLN A 4 -1.51 -6.91 -12.25
N ILE A 5 -2.18 -5.77 -12.35
CA ILE A 5 -2.28 -4.79 -11.28
C ILE A 5 -3.75 -4.56 -10.98
N THR A 6 -4.15 -4.86 -9.75
CA THR A 6 -5.54 -4.69 -9.31
C THR A 6 -5.59 -3.66 -8.18
N PRO A 7 -6.34 -2.57 -8.35
CA PRO A 7 -6.48 -1.57 -7.27
C PRO A 7 -7.21 -2.17 -6.07
N ILE A 8 -6.76 -1.83 -4.88
CA ILE A 8 -7.39 -2.24 -3.63
C ILE A 8 -8.04 -1.04 -2.95
N ASP A 9 -7.30 0.06 -2.82
CA ASP A 9 -7.79 1.25 -2.13
C ASP A 9 -7.00 2.47 -2.60
N ALA A 10 -7.63 3.64 -2.46
CA ALA A 10 -6.98 4.90 -2.77
C ALA A 10 -7.66 6.01 -1.96
N PHE A 11 -6.87 6.83 -1.30
CA PHE A 11 -7.40 7.97 -0.55
C PHE A 11 -6.30 9.01 -0.33
N ALA A 12 -6.71 10.23 -0.03
CA ALA A 12 -5.79 11.31 0.28
C ALA A 12 -5.69 11.49 1.79
N LEU A 13 -4.48 11.68 2.29
CA LEU A 13 -4.29 12.00 3.71
C LEU A 13 -4.80 13.43 3.96
N PRO A 14 -5.59 13.66 5.02
CA PRO A 14 -6.13 15.01 5.30
C PRO A 14 -5.05 16.03 5.64
N ILE A 15 -3.95 15.57 6.26
CA ILE A 15 -2.81 16.43 6.56
C ILE A 15 -1.72 16.11 5.55
N GLY A 16 -1.25 17.12 4.82
CA GLY A 16 -0.23 16.95 3.80
C GLY A 16 -0.76 16.59 2.42
N ARG A 17 -1.96 16.04 2.34
CA ARG A 17 -2.66 15.73 1.09
C ARG A 17 -1.95 14.75 0.17
N GLN A 18 -1.09 13.90 0.71
CA GLN A 18 -0.49 12.82 -0.07
C GLN A 18 -1.59 11.87 -0.53
N LEU A 19 -1.51 11.43 -1.77
CA LEU A 19 -2.40 10.39 -2.28
C LEU A 19 -1.78 9.03 -1.98
N ILE A 20 -2.54 8.20 -1.28
CA ILE A 20 -2.13 6.85 -0.92
C ILE A 20 -2.90 5.87 -1.79
N GLU A 21 -2.19 4.94 -2.44
CA GLU A 21 -2.80 3.90 -3.25
C GLU A 21 -2.25 2.55 -2.85
N LEU A 22 -3.14 1.56 -2.75
CA LEU A 22 -2.77 0.16 -2.53
C LEU A 22 -3.19 -0.65 -3.74
N GLN A 23 -2.28 -1.49 -4.23
CA GLN A 23 -2.52 -2.31 -5.41
C GLN A 23 -2.01 -3.73 -5.18
N HIS A 24 -2.77 -4.69 -5.71
CA HIS A 24 -2.35 -6.09 -5.76
C HIS A 24 -1.58 -6.31 -7.05
N ILE A 25 -0.35 -6.80 -6.96
CA ILE A 25 0.51 -7.03 -8.11
C ILE A 25 0.76 -8.51 -8.28
N VAL A 26 0.44 -9.04 -9.45
CA VAL A 26 0.80 -10.41 -9.83
C VAL A 26 1.80 -10.31 -10.97
N TYR A 27 2.97 -10.87 -10.76
CA TYR A 27 4.02 -10.88 -11.77
C TYR A 27 3.83 -12.05 -12.73
N GLU A 28 3.95 -11.76 -14.00
CA GLU A 28 3.77 -12.77 -15.04
C GLU A 28 4.78 -13.90 -14.93
N ALA A 29 6.01 -13.57 -14.55
CA ALA A 29 7.06 -14.56 -14.39
C ALA A 29 6.79 -15.55 -13.24
N GLY A 30 5.73 -15.34 -12.49
CA GLY A 30 5.39 -16.15 -11.35
C GLY A 30 5.92 -15.54 -10.05
N GLY A 31 5.81 -16.32 -8.99
CA GLY A 31 6.22 -15.88 -7.67
C GLY A 31 5.05 -15.41 -6.82
N MET A 32 5.37 -14.97 -5.62
CA MET A 32 4.38 -14.54 -4.65
C MET A 32 3.79 -13.20 -5.06
N PRO A 33 2.46 -13.04 -5.02
CA PRO A 33 1.86 -11.72 -5.23
C PRO A 33 2.39 -10.71 -4.21
N GLN A 34 2.49 -9.46 -4.62
CA GLN A 34 2.98 -8.37 -3.78
C GLN A 34 1.90 -7.33 -3.58
N LEU A 35 1.96 -6.66 -2.44
CA LEU A 35 1.17 -5.46 -2.20
C LEU A 35 2.01 -4.26 -2.57
N ARG A 36 1.52 -3.45 -3.50
CA ARG A 36 2.19 -2.23 -3.89
C ARG A 36 1.58 -1.03 -3.18
N LEU A 37 2.40 -0.32 -2.43
CA LEU A 37 2.03 0.95 -1.82
C LEU A 37 2.62 2.07 -2.68
N ARG A 38 1.76 2.96 -3.18
CA ARG A 38 2.18 4.15 -3.92
C ARG A 38 1.79 5.38 -3.13
N ILE A 39 2.75 6.27 -2.93
CA ILE A 39 2.52 7.54 -2.25
C ILE A 39 2.89 8.67 -3.21
N ARG A 40 1.94 9.51 -3.49
CA ARG A 40 2.17 10.67 -4.35
C ARG A 40 2.15 11.96 -3.53
N GLU A 41 3.23 12.72 -3.64
CA GLU A 41 3.35 14.05 -3.03
C GLU A 41 3.67 15.05 -4.14
N GLY A 42 2.65 15.74 -4.65
CA GLY A 42 2.83 16.63 -5.80
C GLY A 42 3.36 15.85 -7.00
N LYS A 43 4.59 16.13 -7.39
CA LYS A 43 5.25 15.45 -8.52
C LYS A 43 6.14 14.28 -8.08
N ARG A 44 6.22 14.01 -6.79
CA ARG A 44 7.07 12.96 -6.25
C ARG A 44 6.25 11.71 -6.01
N PHE A 45 6.83 10.56 -6.35
CA PHE A 45 6.22 9.26 -6.10
C PHE A 45 7.16 8.41 -5.27
N THR A 46 6.58 7.71 -4.30
CA THR A 46 7.26 6.66 -3.57
C THR A 46 6.51 5.37 -3.83
N VAL A 47 7.21 4.32 -4.24
CA VAL A 47 6.61 3.02 -4.52
C VAL A 47 7.34 1.95 -3.73
N ILE A 48 6.60 1.16 -2.96
CA ILE A 48 7.15 0.07 -2.17
C ILE A 48 6.31 -1.17 -2.43
N ASP A 49 6.97 -2.28 -2.75
CA ASP A 49 6.29 -3.56 -2.90
C ASP A 49 6.64 -4.41 -1.69
N ILE A 50 5.64 -4.95 -1.02
CA ILE A 50 5.83 -5.76 0.19
C ILE A 50 5.13 -7.11 0.07
N ASP A 51 5.67 -8.10 0.77
CA ASP A 51 5.11 -9.45 0.82
C ASP A 51 3.92 -9.52 1.79
N PRO A 52 3.10 -10.59 1.73
CA PRO A 52 1.93 -10.72 2.61
C PRO A 52 2.25 -10.68 4.10
N ASP A 53 3.33 -11.32 4.53
CA ASP A 53 3.69 -11.34 5.96
C ASP A 53 4.06 -9.94 6.47
N SER A 54 4.83 -9.19 5.68
CA SER A 54 5.20 -7.82 6.02
C SER A 54 3.97 -6.91 6.03
N ALA A 55 3.06 -7.10 5.07
CA ALA A 55 1.83 -6.33 5.00
C ALA A 55 0.96 -6.58 6.25
N GLU A 56 0.84 -7.84 6.67
CA GLU A 56 0.09 -8.20 7.87
C GLU A 56 0.68 -7.55 9.11
N ARG A 57 1.99 -7.66 9.28
CA ARG A 57 2.69 -7.09 10.42
C ARG A 57 2.50 -5.56 10.47
N TRP A 58 2.69 -4.90 9.34
CA TRP A 58 2.56 -3.45 9.25
C TRP A 58 1.13 -3.00 9.48
N GLY A 59 0.18 -3.70 8.87
CA GLY A 59 -1.24 -3.41 9.02
C GLY A 59 -1.71 -3.55 10.47
N HIS A 60 -1.28 -4.60 11.18
CA HIS A 60 -1.63 -4.80 12.58
C HIS A 60 -1.07 -3.68 13.45
N ALA A 61 0.16 -3.24 13.20
CA ALA A 61 0.75 -2.13 13.94
C ALA A 61 -0.02 -0.83 13.73
N MET A 62 -0.42 -0.57 12.48
CA MET A 62 -1.21 0.63 12.16
C MET A 62 -2.59 0.59 12.84
N ILE A 63 -3.26 -0.54 12.79
CA ILE A 63 -4.57 -0.72 13.43
C ILE A 63 -4.47 -0.52 14.95
N ALA A 64 -3.46 -1.12 15.57
CA ALA A 64 -3.26 -1.02 17.01
C ALA A 64 -3.00 0.42 17.44
N TRP A 65 -2.16 1.12 16.70
CA TRP A 65 -1.87 2.53 16.99
C TRP A 65 -3.13 3.39 16.85
N ALA A 66 -3.85 3.21 15.74
CA ALA A 66 -5.06 4.00 15.48
C ALA A 66 -6.14 3.77 16.55
N ALA A 67 -6.32 2.52 16.97
CA ALA A 67 -7.30 2.19 18.00
C ALA A 67 -6.98 2.87 19.34
N ALA A 68 -5.69 2.93 19.70
CA ALA A 68 -5.25 3.59 20.92
C ALA A 68 -5.48 5.11 20.87
N GLU A 69 -5.22 5.73 19.71
CA GLU A 69 -5.32 7.18 19.56
C GLU A 69 -6.76 7.69 19.38
N LYS A 70 -7.65 6.84 18.85
CA LYS A 70 -9.05 7.19 18.65
C LYS A 70 -9.92 6.93 19.86
N ALA A 71 -9.39 6.20 20.83
CA ALA A 71 -10.13 5.84 22.06
C ALA A 71 -10.39 7.04 22.95
#